data_ab8d4af4691da2d085338b4dab2cb32c
#
_entry.id   ab8d4af4691da2d085338b4dab2cb32c
#
_cell.length_a   1.000
_cell.length_b   1.000
_cell.length_c   1.000
_cell.angle_alpha   90.00
_cell.angle_beta   90.00
_cell.angle_gamma   90.00
#
_symmetry.space_group_name_H-M   'P 1'
#
loop_
_entity.id
_entity.type
_entity.pdbx_description
1 polymer ?
#
loop_
_entity_poly.entity_id
_entity_poly.type
_entity_poly.pdbx_seq_one_letter_code
_entity_poly.pdbx_strand_id
1 'polypeptide(L)'
;IDGIILGSHGGRQSDWAVAPLDILQRARDIVGDRKWLYVSGGIRTGTDILKAKALGADVVLTGRATLYGLCAYGADGVHCAIETLKGEMANELGQYGIPGLSALTADLLVRSAELPL
;
A
#
# COMPACT_ATOMS: atom_id res chain seq x y z
N ILE A 1 -14.91 -15.62 -8.91
CA ILE A 1 -14.16 -14.41 -8.50
C ILE A 1 -12.70 -14.77 -8.50
N ASP A 2 -11.87 -13.95 -9.16
CA ASP A 2 -10.44 -14.18 -9.31
C ASP A 2 -9.60 -13.36 -8.32
N GLY A 3 -10.21 -12.37 -7.70
CA GLY A 3 -9.61 -11.54 -6.67
C GLY A 3 -10.60 -10.62 -5.97
N ILE A 4 -10.13 -9.94 -4.94
CA ILE A 4 -10.90 -8.94 -4.19
C ILE A 4 -10.09 -7.66 -4.03
N ILE A 5 -10.79 -6.54 -3.89
CA ILE A 5 -10.18 -5.24 -3.58
C ILE A 5 -10.65 -4.81 -2.19
N LEU A 6 -9.72 -4.67 -1.28
CA LEU A 6 -9.96 -3.99 -0.01
C LEU A 6 -9.85 -2.49 -0.23
N GLY A 7 -10.94 -1.77 0.00
CA GLY A 7 -10.96 -0.34 -0.22
C GLY A 7 -11.90 0.40 0.72
N SER A 8 -11.51 1.60 1.15
CA SER A 8 -12.33 2.50 2.00
C SER A 8 -12.87 3.71 1.24
N HIS A 9 -12.66 3.79 -0.07
CA HIS A 9 -12.95 4.99 -0.88
C HIS A 9 -12.36 6.29 -0.28
N GLY A 10 -11.23 6.17 0.42
CA GLY A 10 -10.56 7.27 1.10
C GLY A 10 -11.34 7.86 2.29
N GLY A 11 -12.24 7.07 2.91
CA GLY A 11 -13.10 7.50 4.00
C GLY A 11 -14.28 8.37 3.58
N ARG A 12 -14.52 8.55 2.28
CA ARG A 12 -15.54 9.50 1.77
C ARG A 12 -16.98 8.99 1.91
N GLN A 13 -17.15 7.68 1.95
CA GLN A 13 -18.47 7.04 2.08
C GLN A 13 -18.84 6.81 3.55
N SER A 14 -17.86 6.45 4.36
CA SER A 14 -18.02 6.21 5.80
C SER A 14 -16.72 6.57 6.51
N ASP A 15 -16.79 7.51 7.42
CA ASP A 15 -15.65 7.99 8.21
C ASP A 15 -15.17 6.93 9.23
N TRP A 16 -16.07 6.03 9.62
CA TRP A 16 -15.80 4.93 10.55
C TRP A 16 -15.35 3.63 9.86
N ALA A 17 -15.12 3.65 8.55
CA ALA A 17 -14.63 2.48 7.84
C ALA A 17 -13.21 2.14 8.30
N VAL A 18 -12.98 0.86 8.58
CA VAL A 18 -11.66 0.33 8.94
C VAL A 18 -10.68 0.59 7.82
N ALA A 19 -9.46 1.02 8.16
CA ALA A 19 -8.43 1.22 7.15
C ALA A 19 -8.06 -0.12 6.48
N PRO A 20 -7.96 -0.17 5.15
CA PRO A 20 -7.68 -1.41 4.43
C PRO A 20 -6.40 -2.12 4.88
N LEU A 21 -5.36 -1.39 5.25
CA LEU A 21 -4.11 -1.96 5.76
C LEU A 21 -4.28 -2.70 7.09
N ASP A 22 -5.21 -2.27 7.96
CA ASP A 22 -5.42 -2.88 9.27
C ASP A 22 -6.03 -4.28 9.19
N ILE A 23 -6.75 -4.57 8.10
CA ILE A 23 -7.40 -5.86 7.87
C ILE A 23 -6.73 -6.69 6.78
N LEU A 24 -5.69 -6.16 6.14
CA LEU A 24 -5.10 -6.75 4.94
C LEU A 24 -4.52 -8.15 5.21
N GLN A 25 -3.75 -8.31 6.29
CA GLN A 25 -3.16 -9.61 6.65
C GLN A 25 -4.25 -10.64 6.92
N ARG A 26 -5.27 -10.28 7.72
CA ARG A 26 -6.40 -11.16 7.98
C ARG A 26 -7.17 -11.53 6.71
N ALA A 27 -7.30 -10.60 5.77
CA ALA A 27 -7.90 -10.89 4.48
C ALA A 27 -7.05 -11.87 3.67
N ARG A 28 -5.71 -11.75 3.68
CA ARG A 28 -4.81 -12.70 3.05
C ARG A 28 -4.96 -14.11 3.65
N ASP A 29 -5.04 -14.23 4.96
CA ASP A 29 -5.22 -15.51 5.64
C ASP A 29 -6.52 -16.23 5.22
N ILE A 30 -7.59 -15.45 4.99
CA ILE A 30 -8.89 -15.97 4.55
C ILE A 30 -8.89 -16.33 3.05
N VAL A 31 -8.35 -15.45 2.22
CA VAL A 31 -8.38 -15.57 0.75
C VAL A 31 -7.38 -16.63 0.27
N GLY A 32 -6.27 -16.80 0.99
CA GLY A 32 -5.15 -17.66 0.61
C GLY A 32 -4.42 -17.16 -0.65
N ASP A 33 -3.44 -17.93 -1.13
CA ASP A 33 -2.56 -17.53 -2.24
C ASP A 33 -3.18 -17.72 -3.64
N ARG A 34 -4.35 -18.32 -3.71
CA ARG A 34 -4.99 -18.65 -4.99
C ARG A 34 -5.80 -17.51 -5.62
N LYS A 35 -5.98 -16.41 -4.89
CA LYS A 35 -6.78 -15.26 -5.32
C LYS A 35 -5.99 -13.97 -5.19
N TRP A 36 -6.19 -13.08 -6.16
CA TRP A 36 -5.58 -11.76 -6.13
C TRP A 36 -6.16 -10.90 -5.01
N LEU A 37 -5.29 -10.31 -4.23
CA LEU A 37 -5.66 -9.38 -3.17
C LEU A 37 -5.13 -7.99 -3.49
N TYR A 38 -6.04 -7.08 -3.78
CA TYR A 38 -5.76 -5.68 -4.07
C TYR A 38 -6.05 -4.85 -2.82
N VAL A 39 -5.29 -3.79 -2.62
CA VAL A 39 -5.55 -2.81 -1.56
C VAL A 39 -5.63 -1.41 -2.14
N SER A 40 -6.63 -0.63 -1.68
CA SER A 40 -6.86 0.76 -2.08
C SER A 40 -7.31 1.58 -0.88
N GLY A 41 -6.64 2.69 -0.63
CA GLY A 41 -6.97 3.62 0.46
C GLY A 41 -5.81 3.89 1.39
N GLY A 42 -5.55 5.16 1.64
CA GLY A 42 -4.48 5.61 2.52
C GLY A 42 -3.06 5.56 1.95
N ILE A 43 -2.86 5.03 0.75
CA ILE A 43 -1.54 4.92 0.11
C ILE A 43 -1.08 6.28 -0.39
N ARG A 44 0.00 6.80 0.18
CA ARG A 44 0.55 8.14 -0.12
C ARG A 44 2.04 8.15 -0.35
N THR A 45 2.75 7.16 0.14
CA THR A 45 4.21 7.05 0.07
C THR A 45 4.64 5.69 -0.45
N GLY A 46 5.90 5.58 -0.89
CA GLY A 46 6.51 4.30 -1.25
C GLY A 46 6.55 3.33 -0.06
N THR A 47 6.74 3.85 1.15
CA THR A 47 6.70 3.04 2.39
C THR A 47 5.32 2.41 2.62
N ASP A 48 4.22 3.12 2.32
CA ASP A 48 2.87 2.55 2.42
C ASP A 48 2.69 1.38 1.46
N ILE A 49 3.26 1.47 0.26
CA ILE A 49 3.23 0.39 -0.74
C ILE A 49 4.01 -0.83 -0.22
N LEU A 50 5.20 -0.62 0.35
CA LEU A 50 6.01 -1.71 0.92
C LEU A 50 5.30 -2.38 2.09
N LYS A 51 4.66 -1.61 2.99
CA LYS A 51 3.84 -2.15 4.09
C LYS A 51 2.68 -3.00 3.56
N ALA A 52 1.95 -2.49 2.58
CA ALA A 52 0.87 -3.23 1.95
C ALA A 52 1.36 -4.55 1.33
N LYS A 53 2.51 -4.50 0.65
CA LYS A 53 3.13 -5.68 0.06
C LYS A 53 3.55 -6.69 1.13
N ALA A 54 4.20 -6.24 2.20
CA ALA A 54 4.61 -7.08 3.33
C ALA A 54 3.41 -7.76 4.03
N LEU A 55 2.25 -7.08 4.10
CA LEU A 55 1.01 -7.61 4.66
C LEU A 55 0.23 -8.53 3.69
N GLY A 56 0.76 -8.81 2.51
CA GLY A 56 0.22 -9.79 1.59
C GLY A 56 -0.61 -9.23 0.43
N ALA A 57 -0.56 -7.93 0.13
CA ALA A 57 -1.17 -7.41 -1.09
C ALA A 57 -0.42 -7.88 -2.34
N ASP A 58 -1.14 -8.33 -3.35
CA ASP A 58 -0.57 -8.60 -4.67
C ASP A 58 -0.43 -7.30 -5.46
N VAL A 59 -1.43 -6.43 -5.37
CA VAL A 59 -1.50 -5.14 -6.07
C VAL A 59 -1.91 -4.03 -5.12
N VAL A 60 -1.23 -2.90 -5.24
CA VAL A 60 -1.51 -1.70 -4.46
C VAL A 60 -2.01 -0.60 -5.39
N LEU A 61 -3.17 -0.03 -5.05
CA LEU A 61 -3.81 1.02 -5.84
C LEU A 61 -3.65 2.37 -5.12
N THR A 62 -3.17 3.36 -5.85
CA THR A 62 -3.09 4.74 -5.37
C THR A 62 -4.11 5.62 -6.10
N GLY A 63 -4.75 6.52 -5.37
CA GLY A 63 -5.76 7.44 -5.91
C GLY A 63 -5.28 8.89 -5.79
N ARG A 64 -5.46 9.50 -4.62
CA ARG A 64 -5.20 10.94 -4.41
C ARG A 64 -3.76 11.36 -4.67
N ALA A 65 -2.76 10.52 -4.45
CA ALA A 65 -1.38 10.86 -4.73
C ALA A 65 -1.18 11.19 -6.23
N THR A 66 -1.68 10.34 -7.12
CA THR A 66 -1.62 10.59 -8.57
C THR A 66 -2.59 11.68 -9.02
N LEU A 67 -3.77 11.79 -8.38
CA LEU A 67 -4.75 12.83 -8.68
C LEU A 67 -4.20 14.24 -8.40
N TYR A 68 -3.47 14.44 -7.31
CA TYR A 68 -2.83 15.73 -7.02
C TYR A 68 -1.78 16.09 -8.07
N GLY A 69 -1.02 15.10 -8.53
CA GLY A 69 -0.10 15.29 -9.66
C GLY A 69 -0.84 15.74 -10.93
N LEU A 70 -1.95 15.05 -11.25
CA LEU A 70 -2.80 15.40 -12.39
C LEU A 70 -3.33 16.85 -12.30
N CYS A 71 -3.81 17.25 -11.13
CA CYS A 71 -4.33 18.60 -10.91
C CYS A 71 -3.26 19.69 -11.04
N ALA A 72 -2.01 19.39 -10.65
CA ALA A 72 -0.92 20.34 -10.66
C ALA A 72 -0.29 20.52 -12.05
N TYR A 73 -0.04 19.42 -12.77
CA TYR A 73 0.76 19.41 -13.99
C TYR A 73 0.25 18.42 -15.06
N GLY A 74 -1.01 18.03 -15.03
CA GLY A 74 -1.56 17.12 -16.03
C GLY A 74 -0.86 15.75 -16.02
N ALA A 75 -0.63 15.21 -17.21
CA ALA A 75 0.00 13.88 -17.37
C ALA A 75 1.41 13.82 -16.77
N ASP A 76 2.19 14.88 -16.91
CA ASP A 76 3.56 14.96 -16.37
C ASP A 76 3.54 14.89 -14.82
N GLY A 77 2.54 15.50 -14.20
CA GLY A 77 2.33 15.43 -12.76
C GLY A 77 1.98 14.03 -12.28
N VAL A 78 1.19 13.27 -13.04
CA VAL A 78 0.90 11.86 -12.74
C VAL A 78 2.19 11.04 -12.84
N HIS A 79 2.96 11.22 -13.90
CA HIS A 79 4.25 10.55 -14.10
C HIS A 79 5.20 10.85 -12.94
N CYS A 80 5.35 12.12 -12.58
CA CYS A 80 6.18 12.55 -11.45
C CYS A 80 5.75 11.88 -10.13
N ALA A 81 4.45 11.84 -9.84
CA ALA A 81 3.94 11.19 -8.63
C ALA A 81 4.27 9.69 -8.59
N ILE A 82 4.14 8.98 -9.72
CA ILE A 82 4.48 7.56 -9.82
C ILE A 82 5.98 7.34 -9.62
N GLU A 83 6.83 8.13 -10.27
CA GLU A 83 8.29 8.00 -10.15
C GLU A 83 8.76 8.35 -8.72
N THR A 84 8.11 9.31 -8.06
CA THR A 84 8.36 9.61 -6.64
C THR A 84 8.08 8.39 -5.77
N LEU A 85 6.89 7.79 -5.90
CA LEU A 85 6.53 6.58 -5.13
C LEU A 85 7.52 5.42 -5.38
N LYS A 86 7.95 5.23 -6.62
CA LYS A 86 8.95 4.21 -6.99
C LYS A 86 10.33 4.51 -6.37
N GLY A 87 10.75 5.76 -6.40
CA GLY A 87 12.00 6.20 -5.80
C GLY A 87 12.02 6.01 -4.28
N GLU A 88 10.92 6.35 -3.61
CA GLU A 88 10.75 6.10 -2.18
C GLU A 88 10.83 4.60 -1.85
N MET A 89 10.13 3.75 -2.62
CA MET A 89 10.22 2.30 -2.43
C MET A 89 11.65 1.78 -2.58
N ALA A 90 12.36 2.21 -3.63
CA ALA A 90 13.74 1.77 -3.88
C ALA A 90 14.68 2.21 -2.75
N ASN A 91 14.53 3.44 -2.27
CA ASN A 91 15.30 3.98 -1.16
C ASN A 91 15.08 3.17 0.13
N GLU A 92 13.83 2.93 0.50
CA GLU A 92 13.48 2.16 1.70
C GLU A 92 14.02 0.71 1.63
N LEU A 93 13.85 0.02 0.50
CA LEU A 93 14.40 -1.31 0.31
C LEU A 93 15.93 -1.30 0.51
N GLY A 94 16.62 -0.29 0.00
CA GLY A 94 18.06 -0.12 0.18
C GLY A 94 18.44 0.14 1.63
N GLN A 95 17.71 0.99 2.35
CA GLN A 95 17.97 1.32 3.76
C GLN A 95 17.82 0.10 4.69
N TYR A 96 16.87 -0.77 4.41
CA TYR A 96 16.62 -1.98 5.20
C TYR A 96 17.40 -3.21 4.68
N GLY A 97 18.19 -3.07 3.61
CA GLY A 97 18.94 -4.19 3.02
C GLY A 97 18.04 -5.28 2.43
N ILE A 98 16.85 -4.92 1.98
CA ILE A 98 15.87 -5.84 1.41
C ILE A 98 16.11 -5.94 -0.11
N PRO A 99 16.43 -7.13 -0.66
CA PRO A 99 16.86 -7.27 -2.05
C PRO A 99 15.74 -7.03 -3.08
N GLY A 100 14.48 -7.01 -2.67
CA GLY A 100 13.34 -6.78 -3.56
C GLY A 100 12.00 -7.09 -2.92
N LEU A 101 10.92 -6.81 -3.65
CA LEU A 101 9.55 -6.93 -3.15
C LEU A 101 9.16 -8.35 -2.71
N SER A 102 9.77 -9.37 -3.30
CA SER A 102 9.51 -10.77 -2.94
C SER A 102 10.07 -11.19 -1.59
N ALA A 103 11.00 -10.40 -1.03
CA ALA A 103 11.59 -10.63 0.28
C ALA A 103 10.84 -9.90 1.41
N LEU A 104 9.79 -9.16 1.08
CA LEU A 104 8.96 -8.47 2.07
C LEU A 104 8.00 -9.46 2.74
N THR A 105 8.03 -9.47 4.07
CA THR A 105 7.20 -10.31 4.92
C THR A 105 6.63 -9.51 6.08
N ALA A 106 5.54 -9.96 6.67
CA ALA A 106 4.83 -9.22 7.73
C ALA A 106 5.65 -9.06 9.02
N ASP A 107 6.60 -9.96 9.27
CA ASP A 107 7.52 -9.90 10.42
C ASP A 107 8.52 -8.73 10.38
N LEU A 108 8.68 -8.09 9.22
CA LEU A 108 9.43 -6.84 9.09
C LEU A 108 8.69 -5.62 9.65
N LEU A 109 7.41 -5.78 9.98
CA LEU A 109 6.54 -4.69 10.42
C LEU A 109 6.25 -4.79 11.92
N VAL A 110 6.26 -3.64 12.58
CA VAL A 110 5.84 -3.50 13.98
C VAL A 110 4.66 -2.52 14.04
N ARG A 111 3.63 -2.86 14.80
CA ARG A 111 2.53 -1.94 15.06
C ARG A 111 3.01 -0.82 15.98
N SER A 112 2.68 0.43 15.66
CA SER A 112 3.10 1.58 16.47
C SER A 112 2.63 1.50 17.94
N ALA A 113 1.47 0.86 18.19
CA ALA A 113 0.95 0.61 19.53
C ALA A 113 1.77 -0.42 20.34
N GLU A 114 2.63 -1.19 19.68
CA GLU A 114 3.48 -2.22 20.31
C GLU A 114 4.92 -1.71 20.57
N LEU A 115 5.22 -0.49 20.12
CA LEU A 115 6.52 0.12 20.38
C LEU A 115 6.57 0.62 21.84
N PRO A 116 7.62 0.27 22.62
CA PRO A 116 7.81 0.87 23.94
C PRO A 116 8.01 2.38 23.77
N LEU A 117 7.22 3.18 24.49
CA LEU A 117 7.42 4.63 24.62
C LEU A 117 8.56 4.94 25.56
#